data_368673f15a92684e14148e6d51a00b10
#
_entry.id   368673f15a92684e14148e6d51a00b10
#
_cell.length_a   1.000
_cell.length_b   1.000
_cell.length_c   1.000
_cell.angle_alpha   90.00
_cell.angle_beta   90.00
_cell.angle_gamma   90.00
#
_symmetry.space_group_name_H-M   'P 1'
#
loop_
_entity.id
_entity.type
_entity.pdbx_description
1 polymer ?
#
loop_
_entity_poly.entity_id
_entity_poly.type
_entity_poly.pdbx_seq_one_letter_code
_entity_poly.pdbx_strand_id
1 'polypeptide(L)'
;MAVRNWYWLAAGLVILAAGLVILFGYSRTAPSVTGEVSLNGEPLESGSIRFVPLDPHLGPDAGAMIEDGQYKIDKGLRVGKYRVEIRCPKPTIAKKTFIDPVSNVQVPKEEEAVLPEYNQKSRLSVSVAAGANTINFEVEGKKTLK
;
A
#
# COMPACT_ATOMS: atom_id res chain seq x y z
N MET A 1 52.99 -13.79 -35.97
CA MET A 1 52.41 -12.45 -35.74
C MET A 1 50.88 -12.46 -35.60
N ALA A 2 50.25 -13.48 -35.08
CA ALA A 2 48.79 -13.60 -35.05
C ALA A 2 48.14 -13.50 -33.67
N VAL A 3 48.92 -13.35 -32.60
CA VAL A 3 48.40 -13.40 -31.20
C VAL A 3 47.98 -12.01 -30.64
N ARG A 4 48.35 -10.89 -31.31
CA ARG A 4 48.13 -9.53 -30.76
C ARG A 4 46.69 -9.02 -30.95
N ASN A 5 45.92 -9.56 -31.89
CA ASN A 5 44.55 -9.10 -32.17
C ASN A 5 43.49 -9.84 -31.32
N TRP A 6 43.79 -10.96 -30.74
CA TRP A 6 42.86 -11.71 -29.90
C TRP A 6 42.51 -10.97 -28.59
N TYR A 7 43.50 -10.32 -27.96
CA TYR A 7 43.24 -9.59 -26.69
C TYR A 7 42.27 -8.42 -26.85
N TRP A 8 42.26 -7.75 -28.00
CA TRP A 8 41.34 -6.67 -28.29
C TRP A 8 39.91 -7.16 -28.51
N LEU A 9 39.73 -8.31 -29.10
CA LEU A 9 38.42 -8.94 -29.28
C LEU A 9 37.86 -9.46 -27.96
N ALA A 10 38.71 -10.04 -27.11
CA ALA A 10 38.30 -10.48 -25.77
C ALA A 10 37.95 -9.33 -24.87
N ALA A 11 38.72 -8.24 -24.89
CA ALA A 11 38.42 -7.02 -24.11
C ALA A 11 37.11 -6.36 -24.55
N GLY A 12 36.85 -6.30 -25.87
CA GLY A 12 35.60 -5.76 -26.41
C GLY A 12 34.36 -6.55 -25.97
N LEU A 13 34.48 -7.87 -25.95
CA LEU A 13 33.36 -8.77 -25.54
C LEU A 13 33.05 -8.68 -24.05
N VAL A 14 34.06 -8.51 -23.21
CA VAL A 14 33.88 -8.29 -21.75
C VAL A 14 33.20 -6.94 -21.45
N ILE A 15 33.58 -5.87 -22.17
CA ILE A 15 32.95 -4.56 -22.01
C ILE A 15 31.49 -4.60 -22.48
N LEU A 16 31.18 -5.32 -23.58
CA LEU A 16 29.82 -5.46 -24.08
C LEU A 16 28.94 -6.27 -23.10
N ALA A 17 29.48 -7.34 -22.52
CA ALA A 17 28.77 -8.13 -21.51
C ALA A 17 28.53 -7.33 -20.22
N ALA A 18 29.52 -6.57 -19.74
CA ALA A 18 29.37 -5.70 -18.58
C ALA A 18 28.35 -4.57 -18.82
N GLY A 19 28.35 -3.98 -20.01
CA GLY A 19 27.37 -2.97 -20.41
C GLY A 19 25.94 -3.52 -20.47
N LEU A 20 25.77 -4.74 -20.96
CA LEU A 20 24.46 -5.40 -21.02
C LEU A 20 23.89 -5.71 -19.62
N VAL A 21 24.74 -6.17 -18.69
CA VAL A 21 24.34 -6.42 -17.29
C VAL A 21 23.89 -5.12 -16.60
N ILE A 22 24.56 -4.00 -16.87
CA ILE A 22 24.15 -2.70 -16.32
C ILE A 22 22.81 -2.24 -16.90
N LEU A 23 22.56 -2.44 -18.19
CA LEU A 23 21.29 -2.05 -18.84
C LEU A 23 20.10 -2.90 -18.36
N PHE A 24 20.29 -4.19 -18.11
CA PHE A 24 19.23 -5.07 -17.59
C PHE A 24 19.08 -5.03 -16.07
N GLY A 25 20.11 -4.62 -15.32
CA GLY A 25 20.09 -4.55 -13.85
C GLY A 25 19.34 -3.36 -13.27
N TYR A 26 18.97 -2.37 -14.07
CA TYR A 26 18.29 -1.14 -13.60
C TYR A 26 16.82 -1.02 -14.00
N SER A 27 16.15 -2.10 -14.28
CA SER A 27 14.67 -2.07 -14.30
C SER A 27 14.16 -1.76 -12.89
N ARG A 28 14.07 -0.47 -12.56
CA ARG A 28 13.36 -0.01 -11.35
C ARG A 28 11.87 -0.27 -11.57
N THR A 29 11.45 -1.50 -11.33
CA THR A 29 10.03 -1.84 -11.33
C THR A 29 9.37 -1.00 -10.24
N ALA A 30 8.40 -0.19 -10.64
CA ALA A 30 7.64 0.62 -9.70
C ALA A 30 7.02 -0.29 -8.63
N PRO A 31 7.04 0.12 -7.35
CA PRO A 31 6.42 -0.66 -6.30
C PRO A 31 4.90 -0.79 -6.52
N SER A 32 4.40 -1.98 -6.30
CA SER A 32 2.98 -2.26 -6.14
C SER A 32 2.75 -3.06 -4.86
N VAL A 33 1.61 -2.88 -4.24
CA VAL A 33 1.24 -3.62 -3.02
C VAL A 33 -0.14 -4.23 -3.24
N THR A 34 -0.24 -5.51 -2.93
CA THR A 34 -1.50 -6.26 -2.85
C THR A 34 -1.58 -6.94 -1.49
N GLY A 35 -2.76 -7.28 -1.04
CA GLY A 35 -2.89 -8.05 0.19
C GLY A 35 -4.32 -8.17 0.65
N GLU A 36 -4.45 -8.77 1.82
CA GLU A 36 -5.73 -9.03 2.47
C GLU A 36 -5.82 -8.26 3.78
N VAL A 37 -7.02 -7.82 4.11
CA VAL A 37 -7.35 -7.18 5.39
C VAL A 37 -8.48 -7.94 6.05
N SER A 38 -8.25 -8.41 7.26
CA SER A 38 -9.28 -9.04 8.09
C SER A 38 -9.61 -8.17 9.30
N LEU A 39 -10.89 -8.17 9.67
CA LEU A 39 -11.43 -7.50 10.85
C LEU A 39 -11.96 -8.55 11.83
N ASN A 40 -11.33 -8.69 13.00
CA ASN A 40 -11.65 -9.72 13.99
C ASN A 40 -11.60 -11.14 13.43
N GLY A 41 -10.68 -11.43 12.48
CA GLY A 41 -10.50 -12.75 11.86
C GLY A 41 -11.38 -13.02 10.63
N GLU A 42 -12.29 -12.10 10.27
CA GLU A 42 -13.12 -12.20 9.06
C GLU A 42 -12.63 -11.21 8.00
N PRO A 43 -12.73 -11.52 6.69
CA PRO A 43 -12.40 -10.56 5.63
C PRO A 43 -13.17 -9.26 5.80
N LEU A 44 -12.49 -8.12 5.65
CA LEU A 44 -13.13 -6.81 5.74
C LEU A 44 -13.94 -6.55 4.46
N GLU A 45 -15.27 -6.64 4.54
CA GLU A 45 -16.17 -6.52 3.39
C GLU A 45 -15.94 -5.26 2.57
N SER A 46 -15.81 -4.11 3.24
CA SER A 46 -15.57 -2.82 2.58
C SER A 46 -14.82 -1.87 3.50
N GLY A 47 -13.96 -1.05 2.90
CA GLY A 47 -13.17 -0.08 3.63
C GLY A 47 -12.17 0.63 2.75
N SER A 48 -11.21 1.28 3.37
CA SER A 48 -10.09 1.89 2.67
C SER A 48 -8.78 1.68 3.43
N ILE A 49 -7.70 1.56 2.67
CA ILE A 49 -6.35 1.48 3.19
C ILE A 49 -5.51 2.62 2.63
N ARG A 50 -4.67 3.22 3.46
CA ARG A 50 -3.80 4.33 3.09
C ARG A 50 -2.39 4.09 3.62
N PHE A 51 -1.41 4.25 2.76
CA PHE A 51 0.01 4.19 3.05
C PHE A 51 0.55 5.61 3.12
N VAL A 52 0.83 6.07 4.33
CA VAL A 52 1.37 7.40 4.61
C VAL A 52 2.89 7.29 4.74
N PRO A 53 3.68 7.94 3.87
CA PRO A 53 5.12 7.84 3.94
C PRO A 53 5.66 8.38 5.26
N LEU A 54 6.62 7.67 5.87
CA LEU A 54 7.30 8.13 7.07
C LEU A 54 8.39 9.16 6.74
N ASP A 55 8.89 9.16 5.50
CA ASP A 55 9.79 10.15 4.97
C ASP A 55 9.02 11.03 3.98
N PRO A 56 8.92 12.36 4.22
CA PRO A 56 8.24 13.30 3.32
C PRO A 56 8.79 13.33 1.89
N HIS A 57 10.04 12.95 1.68
CA HIS A 57 10.66 12.87 0.35
C HIS A 57 10.13 11.74 -0.53
N LEU A 58 9.40 10.79 0.05
CA LEU A 58 8.74 9.72 -0.71
C LEU A 58 7.51 10.21 -1.49
N GLY A 59 7.05 11.43 -1.25
CA GLY A 59 5.92 12.03 -1.94
C GLY A 59 4.60 11.89 -1.15
N PRO A 60 3.45 12.03 -1.84
CA PRO A 60 2.14 11.94 -1.21
C PRO A 60 1.84 10.51 -0.73
N ASP A 61 0.83 10.39 0.10
CA ASP A 61 0.24 9.12 0.48
C ASP A 61 -0.40 8.41 -0.72
N ALA A 62 -0.44 7.09 -0.65
CA ALA A 62 -1.09 6.23 -1.63
C ALA A 62 -2.13 5.37 -0.93
N GLY A 63 -3.22 5.05 -1.61
CA GLY A 63 -4.28 4.25 -1.00
C GLY A 63 -5.13 3.51 -2.03
N ALA A 64 -5.97 2.62 -1.52
CA ALA A 64 -6.94 1.84 -2.27
C ALA A 64 -8.20 1.59 -1.45
N MET A 65 -9.28 1.22 -2.14
CA MET A 65 -10.45 0.63 -1.50
C MET A 65 -10.15 -0.82 -1.13
N ILE A 66 -10.79 -1.29 -0.07
CA ILE A 66 -10.81 -2.69 0.33
C ILE A 66 -12.18 -3.22 -0.07
N GLU A 67 -12.19 -4.31 -0.82
CA GLU A 67 -13.40 -5.00 -1.28
C GLU A 67 -13.22 -6.49 -0.99
N ASP A 68 -14.17 -7.08 -0.27
CA ASP A 68 -14.14 -8.49 0.13
C ASP A 68 -12.79 -8.93 0.76
N GLY A 69 -12.25 -8.07 1.61
CA GLY A 69 -10.98 -8.29 2.28
C GLY A 69 -9.74 -8.02 1.44
N GLN A 70 -9.85 -7.72 0.15
CA GLN A 70 -8.70 -7.55 -0.74
C GLN A 70 -8.45 -6.09 -1.08
N TYR A 71 -7.17 -5.74 -1.28
CA TYR A 71 -6.78 -4.42 -1.76
C TYR A 71 -5.60 -4.49 -2.71
N LYS A 72 -5.47 -3.46 -3.56
CA LYS A 72 -4.38 -3.33 -4.51
C LYS A 72 -4.00 -1.86 -4.74
N ILE A 73 -2.71 -1.56 -4.61
CA ILE A 73 -2.13 -0.23 -4.89
C ILE A 73 -1.07 -0.40 -5.97
N ASP A 74 -1.38 0.06 -7.18
CA ASP A 74 -0.48 -0.06 -8.34
C ASP A 74 0.32 1.20 -8.63
N LYS A 75 -0.06 2.34 -8.03
CA LYS A 75 0.52 3.65 -8.33
C LYS A 75 0.71 4.48 -7.06
N GLY A 76 1.63 5.44 -7.12
CA GLY A 76 1.86 6.40 -6.05
C GLY A 76 2.82 5.92 -4.96
N LEU A 77 3.23 4.65 -4.96
CA LEU A 77 4.19 4.12 -4.00
C LEU A 77 5.64 4.31 -4.51
N ARG A 78 6.54 4.50 -3.55
CA ARG A 78 7.99 4.44 -3.73
C ARG A 78 8.60 3.45 -2.75
N VAL A 79 9.81 3.01 -3.02
CA VAL A 79 10.55 2.15 -2.08
C VAL A 79 10.82 2.93 -0.79
N GLY A 80 10.36 2.40 0.35
CA GLY A 80 10.51 3.08 1.64
C GLY A 80 9.59 2.55 2.73
N LYS A 81 9.55 3.26 3.86
CA LYS A 81 8.74 2.92 5.01
C LYS A 81 7.46 3.77 5.05
N TYR A 82 6.36 3.12 5.36
CA TYR A 82 5.04 3.72 5.43
C TYR A 82 4.34 3.36 6.73
N ARG A 83 3.57 4.32 7.25
CA ARG A 83 2.52 4.07 8.24
C ARG A 83 1.25 3.71 7.47
N VAL A 84 0.55 2.67 7.91
CA VAL A 84 -0.66 2.20 7.25
C VAL A 84 -1.88 2.57 8.09
N GLU A 85 -2.87 3.18 7.46
CA GLU A 85 -4.13 3.54 8.07
C GLU A 85 -5.26 2.77 7.38
N ILE A 86 -6.10 2.09 8.17
CA ILE A 86 -7.23 1.30 7.69
C ILE A 86 -8.50 1.90 8.24
N ARG A 87 -9.50 2.08 7.39
CA ARG A 87 -10.81 2.64 7.73
C ARG A 87 -11.92 1.72 7.26
N CYS A 88 -12.93 1.59 8.11
CA CYS A 88 -14.16 0.88 7.79
C CYS A 88 -15.34 1.67 8.40
N PRO A 89 -15.80 2.74 7.72
CA PRO A 89 -16.99 3.45 8.17
C PRO A 89 -18.21 2.55 7.96
N LYS A 90 -18.95 2.30 9.04
CA LYS A 90 -20.23 1.57 9.01
C LYS A 90 -21.36 2.48 9.45
N PRO A 91 -22.53 2.38 8.83
CA PRO A 91 -23.71 3.10 9.31
C PRO A 91 -24.01 2.70 10.77
N THR A 92 -24.20 3.67 11.61
CA THR A 92 -24.57 3.40 13.01
C THR A 92 -25.97 2.82 13.07
N ILE A 93 -26.14 1.64 13.68
CA ILE A 93 -27.45 1.00 13.94
C ILE A 93 -28.31 1.84 14.90
N ALA A 94 -27.68 2.61 15.80
CA ALA A 94 -28.37 3.60 16.57
C ALA A 94 -28.82 4.73 15.63
N LYS A 95 -30.13 5.07 15.63
CA LYS A 95 -30.78 6.15 14.87
C LYS A 95 -30.15 7.55 15.08
N LYS A 96 -28.84 7.65 15.16
CA LYS A 96 -28.08 8.89 15.21
C LYS A 96 -27.93 9.41 13.80
N THR A 97 -28.83 10.25 13.38
CA THR A 97 -28.69 11.04 12.16
C THR A 97 -28.14 12.40 12.49
N PHE A 98 -27.42 13.02 11.60
CA PHE A 98 -27.13 14.45 11.65
C PHE A 98 -27.73 15.12 10.40
N ILE A 99 -28.03 16.41 10.53
CA ILE A 99 -28.52 17.20 9.39
C ILE A 99 -27.27 17.71 8.67
N ASP A 100 -27.14 17.33 7.41
CA ASP A 100 -26.09 17.87 6.55
C ASP A 100 -26.36 19.38 6.33
N PRO A 101 -25.44 20.25 6.71
CA PRO A 101 -25.65 21.71 6.64
C PRO A 101 -25.72 22.24 5.19
N VAL A 102 -25.33 21.46 4.20
CA VAL A 102 -25.35 21.86 2.79
C VAL A 102 -26.64 21.41 2.11
N SER A 103 -27.04 20.16 2.30
CA SER A 103 -28.23 19.57 1.66
C SER A 103 -29.48 19.67 2.52
N ASN A 104 -29.35 19.98 3.82
CA ASN A 104 -30.42 19.98 4.82
C ASN A 104 -31.16 18.63 4.92
N VAL A 105 -30.49 17.54 4.55
CA VAL A 105 -31.00 16.17 4.60
C VAL A 105 -30.46 15.44 5.83
N GLN A 106 -31.30 14.61 6.46
CA GLN A 106 -30.86 13.73 7.53
C GLN A 106 -30.04 12.57 6.93
N VAL A 107 -28.76 12.49 7.29
CA VAL A 107 -27.87 11.41 6.88
C VAL A 107 -27.53 10.54 8.09
N PRO A 108 -27.41 9.21 7.90
CA PRO A 108 -26.98 8.32 8.95
C PRO A 108 -25.57 8.73 9.44
N LYS A 109 -25.37 8.75 10.76
CA LYS A 109 -24.04 8.96 11.31
C LYS A 109 -23.23 7.67 11.08
N GLU A 110 -22.12 7.80 10.42
CA GLU A 110 -21.16 6.71 10.27
C GLU A 110 -20.28 6.61 11.52
N GLU A 111 -20.05 5.41 11.98
CA GLU A 111 -19.07 5.11 13.02
C GLU A 111 -17.95 4.25 12.44
N GLU A 112 -16.72 4.59 12.82
CA GLU A 112 -15.55 3.79 12.45
C GLU A 112 -15.60 2.45 13.18
N ALA A 113 -15.62 1.35 12.43
CA ALA A 113 -15.66 0.00 12.97
C ALA A 113 -14.29 -0.46 13.48
N VAL A 114 -13.23 0.03 12.86
CA VAL A 114 -11.85 -0.29 13.22
C VAL A 114 -11.40 0.54 14.42
N LEU A 115 -10.60 -0.05 15.31
CA LEU A 115 -10.04 0.68 16.45
C LEU A 115 -9.11 1.84 16.02
N PRO A 116 -9.03 2.94 16.80
CA PRO A 116 -8.22 4.11 16.44
C PRO A 116 -6.74 3.82 16.19
N GLU A 117 -6.21 2.75 16.79
CA GLU A 117 -4.81 2.32 16.65
C GLU A 117 -4.49 1.71 15.29
N TYR A 118 -5.47 1.44 14.46
CA TYR A 118 -5.32 1.02 13.07
C TYR A 118 -5.69 2.11 12.06
N ASN A 119 -6.22 3.24 12.55
CA ASN A 119 -6.74 4.36 11.78
C ASN A 119 -5.93 5.65 12.06
N GLN A 120 -6.55 6.68 12.64
CA GLN A 120 -5.92 8.00 12.87
C GLN A 120 -4.69 7.94 13.78
N LYS A 121 -4.65 7.00 14.72
CA LYS A 121 -3.53 6.75 15.62
C LYS A 121 -2.76 5.49 15.24
N SER A 122 -2.76 5.15 13.96
CA SER A 122 -2.16 3.90 13.48
C SER A 122 -0.70 3.76 13.89
N ARG A 123 -0.39 2.59 14.40
CA ARG A 123 0.97 2.13 14.71
C ARG A 123 1.48 1.10 13.70
N LEU A 124 0.65 0.74 12.71
CA LEU A 124 1.06 -0.17 11.66
C LEU A 124 2.16 0.48 10.81
N SER A 125 3.28 -0.19 10.67
CA SER A 125 4.39 0.27 9.86
C SER A 125 4.90 -0.86 8.97
N VAL A 126 5.11 -0.56 7.70
CA VAL A 126 5.57 -1.52 6.69
C VAL A 126 6.69 -0.93 5.84
N SER A 127 7.51 -1.80 5.28
CA SER A 127 8.52 -1.44 4.28
C SER A 127 8.07 -1.94 2.93
N VAL A 128 8.01 -1.04 1.95
CA VAL A 128 7.68 -1.34 0.55
C VAL A 128 8.98 -1.45 -0.22
N ALA A 129 9.19 -2.59 -0.88
CA ALA A 129 10.33 -2.86 -1.76
C ALA A 129 9.98 -2.54 -3.23
N ALA A 130 11.01 -2.53 -4.10
CA ALA A 130 10.79 -2.43 -5.54
C ALA A 130 10.05 -3.68 -6.06
N GLY A 131 9.15 -3.48 -7.04
CA GLY A 131 8.35 -4.55 -7.62
C GLY A 131 7.10 -4.87 -6.82
N ALA A 132 6.61 -6.11 -6.95
CA ALA A 132 5.40 -6.58 -6.29
C ALA A 132 5.65 -6.90 -4.82
N ASN A 133 4.80 -6.38 -3.94
CA ASN A 133 4.79 -6.67 -2.52
C ASN A 133 3.43 -7.28 -2.15
N THR A 134 3.43 -8.30 -1.27
CA THR A 134 2.19 -8.84 -0.68
C THR A 134 2.23 -8.57 0.82
N ILE A 135 1.27 -7.80 1.32
CA ILE A 135 1.22 -7.37 2.72
C ILE A 135 -0.21 -7.54 3.23
N ASN A 136 -0.40 -8.39 4.22
CA ASN A 136 -1.70 -8.66 4.83
C ASN A 136 -1.81 -7.96 6.18
N PHE A 137 -3.03 -7.56 6.55
CA PHE A 137 -3.32 -6.93 7.83
C PHE A 137 -4.46 -7.64 8.53
N GLU A 138 -4.27 -7.88 9.82
CA GLU A 138 -5.32 -8.28 10.73
C GLU A 138 -5.57 -7.14 11.70
N VAL A 139 -6.81 -6.65 11.74
CA VAL A 139 -7.20 -5.52 12.58
C VAL A 139 -8.35 -5.88 13.50
N GLU A 140 -8.41 -5.22 14.64
CA GLU A 140 -9.50 -5.39 15.58
C GLU A 140 -10.51 -4.25 15.44
N GLY A 141 -11.76 -4.61 15.56
CA GLY A 141 -12.88 -3.68 15.57
C GLY A 141 -13.44 -3.47 16.97
N LYS A 142 -14.25 -2.43 17.09
CA LYS A 142 -15.05 -2.22 18.29
C LYS A 142 -15.98 -3.41 18.49
N LYS A 143 -15.98 -4.01 19.69
CA LYS A 143 -16.95 -5.05 20.04
C LYS A 143 -18.36 -4.46 19.94
N THR A 144 -19.17 -4.96 19.04
CA THR A 144 -20.59 -4.66 19.01
C THR A 144 -21.19 -5.39 20.22
N LEU A 145 -21.57 -4.64 21.25
CA LEU A 145 -22.38 -5.19 22.34
C LEU A 145 -23.72 -5.60 21.72
N LYS A 146 -23.99 -6.91 21.71
CA LYS A 146 -25.29 -7.47 21.37
C LYS A 146 -26.32 -7.13 22.44
#